data_a27f416448fde5fab30263cdfcc4c33d
#
_entry.id   a27f416448fde5fab30263cdfcc4c33d
#
_cell.length_a   1.000
_cell.length_b   1.000
_cell.length_c   1.000
_cell.angle_alpha   90.00
_cell.angle_beta   90.00
_cell.angle_gamma   90.00
#
_symmetry.space_group_name_H-M   'P 1'
#
loop_
_entity.id
_entity.type
_entity.pdbx_description
1 polymer ?
#
loop_
_entity_poly.entity_id
_entity_poly.type
_entity_poly.pdbx_seq_one_letter_code
_entity_poly.pdbx_strand_id
1 'polypeptide(L)'
;LAGRLLIGPWRRAAWRILERFAAADPGLREQLQAKAKGCWAKAAPETALQIALSAGCFDRDDKLALLAPLANRYVDIPLMRDAVLSSLQDEEYAFLLQLSKDEQWAQQQLPRQIFFEMLAAAVARKGDAEELTALLERLDRPESSYGWQDKALLNGLATQALQSKARAVTLAKRPDLLARADQYGPALEKNIELLAQLFIWPGKEVVQAAEKSQLLDAEGLQAFAK
;
A
#
# COMPACT_ATOMS: atom_id res chain seq x y z
N LEU A 1 6.29 -24.50 26.98
CA LEU A 1 4.82 -24.65 26.96
C LEU A 1 4.25 -24.22 25.60
N ALA A 2 4.65 -23.06 25.07
CA ALA A 2 4.19 -22.54 23.78
C ALA A 2 4.40 -23.52 22.61
N GLY A 3 5.52 -24.22 22.55
CA GLY A 3 5.86 -25.16 21.48
C GLY A 3 4.88 -26.34 21.33
N ARG A 4 4.26 -26.80 22.42
CA ARG A 4 3.26 -27.90 22.40
C ARG A 4 1.86 -27.42 22.00
N LEU A 5 1.47 -26.20 22.34
CA LEU A 5 0.16 -25.63 22.05
C LEU A 5 -0.03 -25.31 20.54
N LEU A 6 1.09 -25.10 19.82
CA LEU A 6 1.05 -24.77 18.40
C LEU A 6 0.99 -25.99 17.46
N ILE A 7 0.80 -27.20 18.04
CA ILE A 7 0.63 -28.46 17.29
C ILE A 7 -0.77 -29.02 17.61
N GLY A 8 -1.57 -29.35 16.58
CA GLY A 8 -2.88 -29.96 16.75
C GLY A 8 -4.08 -29.04 16.44
N PRO A 9 -5.32 -29.45 16.77
CA PRO A 9 -6.55 -28.76 16.37
C PRO A 9 -6.72 -27.36 17.00
N TRP A 10 -6.08 -27.10 18.14
CA TRP A 10 -6.14 -25.80 18.86
C TRP A 10 -5.13 -24.77 18.35
N ARG A 11 -4.40 -25.07 17.28
CA ARG A 11 -3.29 -24.26 16.76
C ARG A 11 -3.66 -22.80 16.55
N ARG A 12 -4.79 -22.51 15.90
CA ARG A 12 -5.23 -21.14 15.61
C ARG A 12 -5.59 -20.36 16.87
N ALA A 13 -6.30 -20.99 17.80
CA ALA A 13 -6.64 -20.34 19.06
C ALA A 13 -5.38 -20.05 19.90
N ALA A 14 -4.42 -20.97 19.92
CA ALA A 14 -3.15 -20.76 20.60
C ALA A 14 -2.38 -19.57 20.01
N TRP A 15 -2.31 -19.42 18.69
CA TRP A 15 -1.68 -18.27 18.04
C TRP A 15 -2.33 -16.96 18.50
N ARG A 16 -3.66 -16.85 18.43
CA ARG A 16 -4.42 -15.65 18.85
C ARG A 16 -4.19 -15.26 20.31
N ILE A 17 -4.05 -16.24 21.18
CA ILE A 17 -3.80 -15.99 22.61
C ILE A 17 -2.36 -15.50 22.79
N LEU A 18 -1.39 -16.23 22.22
CA LEU A 18 0.02 -15.98 22.42
C LEU A 18 0.47 -14.64 21.80
N GLU A 19 -0.09 -14.21 20.68
CA GLU A 19 0.25 -12.91 20.05
C GLU A 19 -0.04 -11.72 20.99
N ARG A 20 -1.12 -11.79 21.79
CA ARG A 20 -1.45 -10.74 22.75
C ARG A 20 -0.43 -10.62 23.88
N PHE A 21 0.12 -11.74 24.31
CA PHE A 21 1.17 -11.75 25.32
C PHE A 21 2.53 -11.40 24.74
N ALA A 22 2.81 -11.81 23.50
CA ALA A 22 4.06 -11.51 22.81
C ALA A 22 4.29 -10.00 22.59
N ALA A 23 3.24 -9.20 22.55
CA ALA A 23 3.37 -7.75 22.47
C ALA A 23 4.09 -7.15 23.69
N ALA A 24 3.92 -7.78 24.88
CA ALA A 24 4.52 -7.33 26.13
C ALA A 24 5.71 -8.16 26.57
N ASP A 25 5.92 -9.37 26.03
CA ASP A 25 6.97 -10.31 26.40
C ASP A 25 7.91 -10.59 25.22
N PRO A 26 9.12 -9.99 25.18
CA PRO A 26 10.08 -10.20 24.11
C PRO A 26 10.50 -11.67 23.94
N GLY A 27 10.68 -12.43 25.04
CA GLY A 27 11.07 -13.84 24.94
C GLY A 27 9.98 -14.72 24.33
N LEU A 28 8.70 -14.41 24.61
CA LEU A 28 7.58 -15.09 23.95
C LEU A 28 7.48 -14.69 22.48
N ARG A 29 7.75 -13.43 22.15
CA ARG A 29 7.78 -12.91 20.77
C ARG A 29 8.81 -13.67 19.94
N GLU A 30 10.05 -13.79 20.41
CA GLU A 30 11.12 -14.55 19.74
C GLU A 30 10.71 -16.01 19.50
N GLN A 31 10.10 -16.66 20.49
CA GLN A 31 9.63 -18.04 20.35
C GLN A 31 8.54 -18.17 19.28
N LEU A 32 7.60 -17.20 19.21
CA LEU A 32 6.56 -17.18 18.18
C LEU A 32 7.14 -16.92 16.79
N GLN A 33 8.08 -15.98 16.66
CA GLN A 33 8.80 -15.71 15.42
C GLN A 33 9.52 -16.95 14.89
N ALA A 34 10.32 -17.61 15.74
CA ALA A 34 11.03 -18.82 15.36
C ALA A 34 10.06 -19.92 14.92
N LYS A 35 8.93 -20.07 15.62
CA LYS A 35 7.91 -21.05 15.27
C LYS A 35 7.21 -20.71 13.97
N ALA A 36 6.86 -19.44 13.73
CA ALA A 36 6.27 -18.97 12.49
C ALA A 36 7.19 -19.28 11.30
N LYS A 37 8.47 -18.89 11.39
CA LYS A 37 9.50 -19.17 10.37
C LYS A 37 9.65 -20.66 10.07
N GLY A 38 9.55 -21.53 11.08
CA GLY A 38 9.71 -22.98 10.92
C GLY A 38 8.48 -23.70 10.38
N CYS A 39 7.29 -23.10 10.40
CA CYS A 39 6.07 -23.85 10.09
C CYS A 39 5.22 -23.26 8.94
N TRP A 40 5.41 -21.99 8.53
CA TRP A 40 4.54 -21.35 7.52
C TRP A 40 4.51 -22.10 6.19
N ALA A 41 5.66 -22.60 5.74
CA ALA A 41 5.79 -23.27 4.44
C ALA A 41 4.98 -24.57 4.34
N LYS A 42 4.71 -25.23 5.48
CA LYS A 42 3.94 -26.48 5.60
C LYS A 42 2.54 -26.24 6.21
N ALA A 43 2.19 -25.00 6.50
CA ALA A 43 0.92 -24.65 7.11
C ALA A 43 -0.22 -24.77 6.09
N ALA A 44 -1.37 -25.25 6.56
CA ALA A 44 -2.61 -25.10 5.80
C ALA A 44 -2.98 -23.60 5.67
N PRO A 45 -3.74 -23.19 4.61
CA PRO A 45 -4.05 -21.78 4.37
C PRO A 45 -4.60 -21.03 5.59
N GLU A 46 -5.48 -21.66 6.37
CA GLU A 46 -6.07 -21.05 7.57
C GLU A 46 -5.05 -20.83 8.70
N THR A 47 -4.04 -21.71 8.78
CA THR A 47 -2.94 -21.54 9.75
C THR A 47 -1.96 -20.47 9.24
N ALA A 48 -1.66 -20.48 7.94
CA ALA A 48 -0.83 -19.44 7.31
C ALA A 48 -1.47 -18.05 7.48
N LEU A 49 -2.79 -17.95 7.32
CA LEU A 49 -3.55 -16.73 7.58
C LEU A 49 -3.38 -16.24 9.02
N GLN A 50 -3.50 -17.14 10.01
CA GLN A 50 -3.28 -16.77 11.42
C GLN A 50 -1.83 -16.35 11.68
N ILE A 51 -0.86 -17.02 11.06
CA ILE A 51 0.56 -16.63 11.16
C ILE A 51 0.76 -15.23 10.57
N ALA A 52 0.16 -14.93 9.41
CA ALA A 52 0.22 -13.61 8.81
C ALA A 52 -0.36 -12.53 9.74
N LEU A 53 -1.54 -12.76 10.34
CA LEU A 53 -2.14 -11.84 11.31
C LEU A 53 -1.27 -11.63 12.55
N SER A 54 -0.61 -12.68 13.03
CA SER A 54 0.25 -12.60 14.21
C SER A 54 1.60 -11.93 13.94
N ALA A 55 1.99 -11.79 12.66
CA ALA A 55 3.25 -11.13 12.29
C ALA A 55 3.31 -9.65 12.70
N GLY A 56 2.16 -9.01 12.93
CA GLY A 56 2.09 -7.64 13.42
C GLY A 56 2.83 -7.41 14.75
N CYS A 57 2.95 -8.44 15.62
CA CYS A 57 3.69 -8.32 16.88
C CYS A 57 5.20 -8.60 16.74
N PHE A 58 5.70 -8.95 15.55
CA PHE A 58 7.11 -9.26 15.32
C PHE A 58 7.94 -8.02 15.02
N ASP A 59 9.25 -8.13 15.22
CA ASP A 59 10.17 -7.07 14.85
C ASP A 59 10.16 -6.87 13.32
N ARG A 60 10.48 -5.67 12.87
CA ARG A 60 10.35 -5.22 11.48
C ARG A 60 10.91 -6.20 10.46
N ASP A 61 12.19 -6.56 10.60
CA ASP A 61 12.87 -7.38 9.62
C ASP A 61 12.30 -8.80 9.57
N ASP A 62 11.96 -9.36 10.71
CA ASP A 62 11.34 -10.67 10.84
C ASP A 62 9.91 -10.70 10.31
N LYS A 63 9.16 -9.62 10.54
CA LYS A 63 7.83 -9.39 9.98
C LYS A 63 7.89 -9.41 8.45
N LEU A 64 8.72 -8.57 7.85
CA LEU A 64 8.83 -8.44 6.39
C LEU A 64 9.34 -9.74 5.76
N ALA A 65 10.36 -10.38 6.36
CA ALA A 65 10.90 -11.66 5.89
C ALA A 65 9.88 -12.81 5.95
N LEU A 66 8.91 -12.77 6.87
CA LEU A 66 7.85 -13.76 6.97
C LEU A 66 6.68 -13.46 6.03
N LEU A 67 6.27 -12.19 5.94
CA LEU A 67 5.10 -11.80 5.16
C LEU A 67 5.33 -11.91 3.65
N ALA A 68 6.55 -11.65 3.15
CA ALA A 68 6.85 -11.74 1.72
C ALA A 68 6.59 -13.13 1.12
N PRO A 69 7.14 -14.24 1.67
CA PRO A 69 6.84 -15.57 1.15
C PRO A 69 5.38 -16.00 1.37
N LEU A 70 4.70 -15.50 2.40
CA LEU A 70 3.26 -15.74 2.58
C LEU A 70 2.45 -15.04 1.48
N ALA A 71 2.78 -13.77 1.17
CA ALA A 71 2.16 -13.05 0.07
C ALA A 71 2.44 -13.75 -1.27
N ASN A 72 3.67 -14.18 -1.54
CA ASN A 72 4.03 -14.90 -2.77
C ASN A 72 3.17 -16.15 -2.96
N ARG A 73 2.93 -16.89 -1.90
CA ARG A 73 2.24 -18.18 -1.95
C ARG A 73 0.72 -18.07 -1.98
N TYR A 74 0.15 -17.05 -1.34
CA TYR A 74 -1.28 -16.99 -1.04
C TYR A 74 -1.94 -15.68 -1.49
N VAL A 75 -1.30 -14.90 -2.37
CA VAL A 75 -1.84 -13.62 -2.85
C VAL A 75 -3.20 -13.73 -3.55
N ASP A 76 -3.54 -14.89 -4.08
CA ASP A 76 -4.83 -15.21 -4.70
C ASP A 76 -5.98 -15.32 -3.67
N ILE A 77 -5.67 -15.51 -2.38
CA ILE A 77 -6.64 -15.55 -1.30
C ILE A 77 -6.87 -14.12 -0.77
N PRO A 78 -8.09 -13.53 -0.96
CA PRO A 78 -8.36 -12.15 -0.51
C PRO A 78 -8.04 -11.90 0.96
N LEU A 79 -8.51 -12.78 1.86
CA LEU A 79 -8.24 -12.65 3.30
C LEU A 79 -6.75 -12.71 3.65
N MET A 80 -5.90 -13.36 2.84
CA MET A 80 -4.47 -13.34 3.06
C MET A 80 -3.87 -11.98 2.75
N ARG A 81 -4.32 -11.32 1.67
CA ARG A 81 -3.90 -9.95 1.35
C ARG A 81 -4.24 -8.99 2.49
N ASP A 82 -5.47 -9.10 3.01
CA ASP A 82 -5.92 -8.28 4.14
C ASP A 82 -5.11 -8.56 5.42
N ALA A 83 -4.80 -9.83 5.70
CA ALA A 83 -4.00 -10.23 6.85
C ALA A 83 -2.57 -9.69 6.76
N VAL A 84 -1.94 -9.83 5.60
CA VAL A 84 -0.60 -9.27 5.35
C VAL A 84 -0.62 -7.77 5.53
N LEU A 85 -1.56 -7.07 4.88
CA LEU A 85 -1.67 -5.62 4.94
C LEU A 85 -1.88 -5.12 6.37
N SER A 86 -2.79 -5.75 7.14
CA SER A 86 -3.07 -5.36 8.53
C SER A 86 -1.89 -5.57 9.46
N SER A 87 -0.98 -6.47 9.11
CA SER A 87 0.18 -6.80 9.95
C SER A 87 1.43 -5.96 9.63
N LEU A 88 1.43 -5.22 8.52
CA LEU A 88 2.55 -4.35 8.16
C LEU A 88 2.73 -3.20 9.14
N GLN A 89 1.66 -2.57 9.62
CA GLN A 89 1.72 -1.56 10.69
C GLN A 89 2.78 -0.48 10.41
N ASP A 90 2.51 0.33 9.40
CA ASP A 90 3.38 1.41 8.91
C ASP A 90 4.60 0.98 8.05
N GLU A 91 4.77 -0.32 7.76
CA GLU A 91 5.84 -0.83 6.90
C GLU A 91 5.39 -1.09 5.45
N GLU A 92 4.24 -0.56 5.03
CA GLU A 92 3.63 -0.81 3.72
C GLU A 92 4.55 -0.39 2.58
N TYR A 93 5.21 0.77 2.70
CA TYR A 93 6.15 1.26 1.69
C TYR A 93 7.40 0.38 1.56
N ALA A 94 8.00 0.01 2.69
CA ALA A 94 9.16 -0.88 2.69
C ALA A 94 8.83 -2.25 2.09
N PHE A 95 7.65 -2.79 2.42
CA PHE A 95 7.16 -4.05 1.88
C PHE A 95 6.88 -3.96 0.38
N LEU A 96 6.26 -2.89 -0.07
CA LEU A 96 6.03 -2.60 -1.49
C LEU A 96 7.34 -2.58 -2.27
N LEU A 97 8.38 -1.91 -1.76
CA LEU A 97 9.69 -1.87 -2.38
C LEU A 97 10.36 -3.25 -2.43
N GLN A 98 10.19 -4.06 -1.38
CA GLN A 98 10.70 -5.43 -1.34
C GLN A 98 10.05 -6.29 -2.43
N LEU A 99 8.71 -6.30 -2.51
CA LEU A 99 7.98 -7.06 -3.52
C LEU A 99 8.27 -6.57 -4.94
N SER A 100 8.47 -5.27 -5.14
CA SER A 100 8.80 -4.69 -6.46
C SER A 100 10.11 -5.23 -7.05
N LYS A 101 11.02 -5.67 -6.20
CA LYS A 101 12.34 -6.21 -6.58
C LYS A 101 12.35 -7.74 -6.66
N ASP A 102 11.30 -8.40 -6.17
CA ASP A 102 11.22 -9.86 -6.15
C ASP A 102 10.83 -10.38 -7.54
N GLU A 103 11.65 -11.26 -8.12
CA GLU A 103 11.43 -11.87 -9.43
C GLU A 103 10.09 -12.60 -9.54
N GLN A 104 9.59 -13.14 -8.43
CA GLN A 104 8.27 -13.77 -8.40
C GLN A 104 7.14 -12.77 -8.71
N TRP A 105 7.37 -11.47 -8.46
CA TRP A 105 6.42 -10.38 -8.76
C TRP A 105 6.70 -9.69 -10.10
N ALA A 106 7.62 -10.20 -10.92
CA ALA A 106 7.87 -9.64 -12.25
C ALA A 106 6.69 -9.82 -13.20
N GLN A 107 6.01 -10.98 -13.13
CA GLN A 107 4.88 -11.28 -14.01
C GLN A 107 3.57 -10.72 -13.45
N GLN A 108 2.82 -10.05 -14.33
CA GLN A 108 1.48 -9.56 -14.03
C GLN A 108 0.52 -10.73 -13.80
N GLN A 109 -0.17 -10.68 -12.68
CA GLN A 109 -1.30 -11.54 -12.35
C GLN A 109 -2.33 -10.69 -11.60
N LEU A 110 -3.62 -10.89 -11.86
CA LEU A 110 -4.67 -10.08 -11.25
C LEU A 110 -4.60 -10.01 -9.72
N PRO A 111 -4.37 -11.10 -8.96
CA PRO A 111 -4.24 -11.02 -7.51
C PRO A 111 -3.04 -10.17 -7.06
N ARG A 112 -1.92 -10.21 -7.78
CA ARG A 112 -0.72 -9.39 -7.50
C ARG A 112 -0.99 -7.92 -7.78
N GLN A 113 -1.65 -7.63 -8.89
CA GLN A 113 -2.04 -6.26 -9.23
C GLN A 113 -2.94 -5.68 -8.14
N ILE A 114 -4.00 -6.38 -7.74
CA ILE A 114 -4.89 -5.95 -6.66
C ILE A 114 -4.10 -5.69 -5.38
N PHE A 115 -3.15 -6.55 -5.04
CA PHE A 115 -2.37 -6.38 -3.82
C PHE A 115 -1.43 -5.17 -3.88
N PHE A 116 -0.83 -4.88 -5.04
CA PHE A 116 -0.05 -3.65 -5.25
C PHE A 116 -0.92 -2.39 -5.13
N GLU A 117 -2.13 -2.41 -5.67
CA GLU A 117 -3.10 -1.33 -5.52
C GLU A 117 -3.46 -1.11 -4.04
N MET A 118 -3.70 -2.19 -3.28
CA MET A 118 -3.98 -2.14 -1.84
C MET A 118 -2.79 -1.57 -1.05
N LEU A 119 -1.56 -1.97 -1.36
CA LEU A 119 -0.35 -1.45 -0.72
C LEU A 119 -0.17 0.05 -1.01
N ALA A 120 -0.32 0.48 -2.26
CA ALA A 120 -0.22 1.89 -2.63
C ALA A 120 -1.29 2.74 -1.92
N ALA A 121 -2.53 2.25 -1.84
CA ALA A 121 -3.60 2.90 -1.09
C ALA A 121 -3.29 2.98 0.42
N ALA A 122 -2.65 1.96 0.99
CA ALA A 122 -2.25 1.95 2.39
C ALA A 122 -1.12 2.95 2.68
N VAL A 123 -0.11 3.04 1.81
CA VAL A 123 0.95 4.06 1.88
C VAL A 123 0.34 5.47 1.82
N ALA A 124 -0.60 5.70 0.90
CA ALA A 124 -1.30 6.99 0.81
C ALA A 124 -2.13 7.31 2.06
N ARG A 125 -2.80 6.31 2.63
CA ARG A 125 -3.60 6.45 3.87
C ARG A 125 -2.74 6.74 5.09
N LYS A 126 -1.55 6.14 5.19
CA LYS A 126 -0.56 6.44 6.22
C LYS A 126 -0.16 7.92 6.17
N GLY A 127 0.02 8.46 4.98
CA GLY A 127 0.26 9.90 4.76
C GLY A 127 1.66 10.36 5.15
N ASP A 128 2.66 9.47 5.10
CA ASP A 128 4.05 9.85 5.26
C ASP A 128 4.54 10.60 4.03
N ALA A 129 4.96 11.87 4.22
CA ALA A 129 5.32 12.77 3.13
C ALA A 129 6.59 12.33 2.38
N GLU A 130 7.56 11.74 3.08
CA GLU A 130 8.82 11.28 2.49
C GLU A 130 8.59 10.03 1.64
N GLU A 131 7.86 9.04 2.17
CA GLU A 131 7.51 7.82 1.43
C GLU A 131 6.68 8.13 0.18
N LEU A 132 5.70 9.04 0.31
CA LEU A 132 4.88 9.45 -0.82
C LEU A 132 5.66 10.25 -1.87
N THR A 133 6.56 11.14 -1.45
CA THR A 133 7.43 11.85 -2.38
C THR A 133 8.29 10.86 -3.17
N ALA A 134 8.94 9.91 -2.49
CA ALA A 134 9.76 8.90 -3.14
C ALA A 134 8.95 8.00 -4.09
N LEU A 135 7.69 7.67 -3.74
CA LEU A 135 6.80 6.89 -4.60
C LEU A 135 6.39 7.68 -5.85
N LEU A 136 6.09 8.98 -5.70
CA LEU A 136 5.76 9.85 -6.83
C LEU A 136 6.95 10.09 -7.75
N GLU A 137 8.16 10.28 -7.21
CA GLU A 137 9.40 10.39 -7.98
C GLU A 137 9.69 9.11 -8.79
N ARG A 138 9.42 7.95 -8.21
CA ARG A 138 9.51 6.66 -8.94
C ARG A 138 8.54 6.61 -10.13
N LEU A 139 7.35 7.18 -10.00
CA LEU A 139 6.32 7.23 -11.04
C LEU A 139 6.55 8.38 -12.03
N ASP A 140 7.44 9.32 -11.74
CA ASP A 140 7.73 10.48 -12.60
C ASP A 140 8.66 10.12 -13.75
N ARG A 141 8.14 9.40 -14.72
CA ARG A 141 8.85 8.93 -15.93
C ARG A 141 7.88 8.75 -17.09
N PRO A 142 8.35 8.67 -18.35
CA PRO A 142 7.46 8.50 -19.51
C PRO A 142 6.57 7.26 -19.40
N GLU A 143 5.30 7.39 -19.81
CA GLU A 143 4.32 6.29 -19.78
C GLU A 143 4.82 5.03 -20.52
N SER A 144 5.59 5.20 -21.60
CA SER A 144 6.17 4.10 -22.36
C SER A 144 7.09 3.19 -21.53
N SER A 145 7.59 3.67 -20.39
CA SER A 145 8.41 2.92 -19.44
C SER A 145 7.61 2.27 -18.32
N TYR A 146 6.28 2.50 -18.23
CA TYR A 146 5.45 1.95 -17.17
C TYR A 146 5.22 0.45 -17.36
N GLY A 147 5.59 -0.32 -16.35
CA GLY A 147 5.16 -1.69 -16.20
C GLY A 147 3.77 -1.79 -15.55
N TRP A 148 3.30 -3.01 -15.38
CA TRP A 148 2.03 -3.28 -14.68
C TRP A 148 2.05 -2.82 -13.22
N GLN A 149 3.22 -2.90 -12.56
CA GLN A 149 3.38 -2.45 -11.18
C GLN A 149 3.14 -0.95 -11.05
N ASP A 150 3.70 -0.13 -11.94
CA ASP A 150 3.54 1.31 -11.90
C ASP A 150 2.09 1.73 -12.08
N LYS A 151 1.39 1.08 -13.02
CA LYS A 151 -0.04 1.28 -13.25
C LYS A 151 -0.86 0.89 -12.01
N ALA A 152 -0.53 -0.22 -11.37
CA ALA A 152 -1.19 -0.66 -10.13
C ALA A 152 -0.93 0.33 -8.97
N LEU A 153 0.29 0.83 -8.83
CA LEU A 153 0.61 1.83 -7.82
C LEU A 153 -0.21 3.11 -8.03
N LEU A 154 -0.26 3.61 -9.26
CA LEU A 154 -1.03 4.81 -9.59
C LEU A 154 -2.53 4.61 -9.33
N ASN A 155 -3.08 3.45 -9.70
CA ASN A 155 -4.48 3.11 -9.42
C ASN A 155 -4.79 3.08 -7.92
N GLY A 156 -3.91 2.48 -7.12
CA GLY A 156 -4.07 2.42 -5.66
C GLY A 156 -4.06 3.80 -5.00
N LEU A 157 -3.12 4.67 -5.40
CA LEU A 157 -3.05 6.05 -4.96
C LEU A 157 -4.33 6.82 -5.35
N ALA A 158 -4.77 6.72 -6.61
CA ALA A 158 -5.98 7.37 -7.11
C ALA A 158 -7.24 6.86 -6.37
N THR A 159 -7.32 5.57 -6.08
CA THR A 159 -8.42 4.98 -5.29
C THR A 159 -8.50 5.60 -3.90
N GLN A 160 -7.35 5.82 -3.25
CA GLN A 160 -7.32 6.51 -1.95
C GLN A 160 -7.76 7.97 -2.06
N ALA A 161 -7.43 8.67 -3.15
CA ALA A 161 -7.85 10.05 -3.39
C ALA A 161 -9.38 10.21 -3.48
N LEU A 162 -10.08 9.20 -3.98
CA LEU A 162 -11.54 9.20 -4.08
C LEU A 162 -12.26 8.96 -2.75
N GLN A 163 -11.57 8.59 -1.69
CA GLN A 163 -12.21 8.35 -0.40
C GLN A 163 -12.57 9.66 0.28
N SER A 164 -13.81 9.80 0.70
CA SER A 164 -14.37 11.02 1.31
C SER A 164 -13.67 11.49 2.59
N LYS A 165 -12.86 10.63 3.21
CA LYS A 165 -12.07 10.89 4.44
C LYS A 165 -10.57 10.91 4.19
N ALA A 166 -10.13 10.99 2.93
CA ALA A 166 -8.71 11.07 2.62
C ALA A 166 -8.13 12.35 3.26
N ARG A 167 -7.11 12.17 4.08
CA ARG A 167 -6.38 13.29 4.68
C ARG A 167 -5.35 13.78 3.66
N ALA A 168 -5.39 15.07 3.37
CA ALA A 168 -4.38 15.68 2.50
C ALA A 168 -3.00 15.68 3.17
N VAL A 169 -1.97 15.35 2.40
CA VAL A 169 -0.58 15.29 2.85
C VAL A 169 0.17 16.50 2.32
N THR A 170 0.88 17.20 3.20
CA THR A 170 1.68 18.37 2.81
C THR A 170 3.04 17.91 2.28
N LEU A 171 3.33 18.24 1.03
CA LEU A 171 4.60 18.01 0.38
C LEU A 171 5.43 19.30 0.32
N ALA A 172 6.74 19.16 0.27
CA ALA A 172 7.67 20.31 0.22
C ALA A 172 7.57 21.10 -1.10
N LYS A 173 7.22 20.43 -2.20
CA LYS A 173 7.04 21.01 -3.54
C LYS A 173 5.92 20.30 -4.30
N ARG A 174 5.44 20.92 -5.40
CA ARG A 174 4.55 20.26 -6.36
C ARG A 174 5.29 19.05 -6.97
N PRO A 175 4.71 17.84 -6.94
CA PRO A 175 5.28 16.69 -7.65
C PRO A 175 5.32 16.92 -9.17
N ASP A 176 6.45 16.60 -9.80
CA ASP A 176 6.64 16.77 -11.23
C ASP A 176 5.67 15.92 -12.06
N LEU A 177 5.33 14.73 -11.56
CA LEU A 177 4.27 13.87 -12.11
C LEU A 177 2.93 14.63 -12.30
N LEU A 178 2.52 15.40 -11.29
CA LEU A 178 1.27 16.20 -11.36
C LEU A 178 1.38 17.39 -12.31
N ALA A 179 2.59 17.89 -12.55
CA ALA A 179 2.82 19.00 -13.46
C ALA A 179 2.77 18.57 -14.94
N ARG A 180 2.90 17.28 -15.22
CA ARG A 180 2.98 16.69 -16.57
C ARG A 180 1.84 15.71 -16.85
N ALA A 181 0.71 15.83 -16.16
CA ALA A 181 -0.41 14.92 -16.29
C ALA A 181 -0.90 14.79 -17.74
N ASP A 182 -0.90 15.89 -18.49
CA ASP A 182 -1.28 16.00 -19.91
C ASP A 182 -0.37 15.22 -20.88
N GLN A 183 0.80 14.79 -20.43
CA GLN A 183 1.74 13.98 -21.23
C GLN A 183 1.45 12.48 -21.16
N TYR A 184 0.47 12.07 -20.38
CA TYR A 184 0.05 10.68 -20.20
C TYR A 184 -1.24 10.40 -20.96
N GLY A 185 -1.46 9.14 -21.33
CA GLY A 185 -2.72 8.73 -21.94
C GLY A 185 -3.92 8.93 -21.00
N PRO A 186 -5.15 9.05 -21.55
CA PRO A 186 -6.33 9.55 -20.80
C PRO A 186 -6.64 8.78 -19.49
N ALA A 187 -6.35 7.50 -19.45
CA ALA A 187 -6.59 6.68 -18.26
C ALA A 187 -5.61 7.00 -17.11
N LEU A 188 -4.34 7.22 -17.41
CA LEU A 188 -3.33 7.59 -16.44
C LEU A 188 -3.43 9.06 -16.06
N GLU A 189 -3.67 9.95 -17.03
CA GLU A 189 -3.93 11.37 -16.82
C GLU A 189 -5.01 11.56 -15.75
N LYS A 190 -6.18 10.92 -15.91
CA LYS A 190 -7.25 10.99 -14.92
C LYS A 190 -6.82 10.54 -13.52
N ASN A 191 -6.04 9.46 -13.42
CA ASN A 191 -5.55 9.00 -12.14
C ASN A 191 -4.55 9.99 -11.52
N ILE A 192 -3.68 10.59 -12.34
CA ILE A 192 -2.72 11.61 -11.89
C ILE A 192 -3.45 12.86 -11.41
N GLU A 193 -4.48 13.31 -12.11
CA GLU A 193 -5.32 14.44 -11.69
C GLU A 193 -6.00 14.19 -10.34
N LEU A 194 -6.51 12.96 -10.11
CA LEU A 194 -7.10 12.58 -8.83
C LEU A 194 -6.08 12.67 -7.68
N LEU A 195 -4.80 12.36 -7.93
CA LEU A 195 -3.76 12.48 -6.91
C LEU A 195 -3.59 13.90 -6.39
N ALA A 196 -3.90 14.93 -7.20
CA ALA A 196 -3.85 16.32 -6.76
C ALA A 196 -4.74 16.58 -5.53
N GLN A 197 -5.77 15.77 -5.33
CA GLN A 197 -6.66 15.88 -4.15
C GLN A 197 -6.01 15.38 -2.85
N LEU A 198 -5.02 14.47 -2.95
CA LEU A 198 -4.30 13.94 -1.78
C LEU A 198 -3.21 14.87 -1.26
N PHE A 199 -2.74 15.83 -2.06
CA PHE A 199 -1.53 16.56 -1.73
C PHE A 199 -1.77 18.06 -1.62
N ILE A 200 -1.07 18.68 -0.67
CA ILE A 200 -0.95 20.13 -0.51
C ILE A 200 0.53 20.48 -0.70
N TRP A 201 0.83 21.55 -1.43
CA TRP A 201 2.18 22.06 -1.63
C TRP A 201 2.18 23.58 -1.65
N PRO A 202 3.32 24.26 -1.41
CA PRO A 202 3.40 25.71 -1.50
C PRO A 202 2.93 26.23 -2.87
N GLY A 203 1.99 27.16 -2.88
CA GLY A 203 1.42 27.75 -4.10
C GLY A 203 0.22 27.02 -4.71
N LYS A 204 -0.22 25.89 -4.17
CA LYS A 204 -1.41 25.16 -4.68
C LYS A 204 -2.68 26.00 -4.63
N GLU A 205 -2.87 26.81 -3.58
CA GLU A 205 -4.04 27.67 -3.43
C GLU A 205 -4.11 28.74 -4.53
N VAL A 206 -2.96 29.27 -4.95
CA VAL A 206 -2.87 30.24 -6.03
C VAL A 206 -3.26 29.62 -7.37
N VAL A 207 -2.84 28.38 -7.61
CA VAL A 207 -3.18 27.64 -8.85
C VAL A 207 -4.67 27.33 -8.89
N GLN A 208 -5.26 26.87 -7.80
CA GLN A 208 -6.70 26.59 -7.74
C GLN A 208 -7.56 27.86 -7.89
N ALA A 209 -7.10 28.97 -7.34
CA ALA A 209 -7.80 30.26 -7.52
C ALA A 209 -7.72 30.75 -8.97
N ALA A 210 -6.59 30.56 -9.65
CA ALA A 210 -6.42 30.92 -11.06
C ALA A 210 -7.28 30.04 -11.99
N GLU A 211 -7.31 28.74 -11.77
CA GLU A 211 -8.16 27.79 -12.51
C GLU A 211 -9.65 28.09 -12.31
N LYS A 212 -10.07 28.41 -11.10
CA LYS A 212 -11.46 28.82 -10.80
C LYS A 212 -11.84 30.13 -11.43
N SER A 213 -10.94 31.10 -11.51
CA SER A 213 -11.14 32.38 -12.18
C SER A 213 -11.30 32.20 -13.69
N GLN A 214 -10.48 31.34 -14.31
CA GLN A 214 -10.56 31.05 -15.73
C GLN A 214 -11.87 30.31 -16.11
N LEU A 215 -12.37 29.41 -15.27
CA LEU A 215 -13.64 28.72 -15.47
C LEU A 215 -14.82 29.69 -15.35
N LEU A 216 -14.79 30.60 -14.38
CA LEU A 216 -15.82 31.63 -14.20
C LEU A 216 -15.87 32.62 -15.40
N ASP A 217 -14.70 32.98 -15.93
CA ASP A 217 -14.61 33.84 -17.11
C ASP A 217 -15.13 33.11 -18.37
N ALA A 218 -14.88 31.83 -18.53
CA ALA A 218 -15.36 31.02 -19.64
C ALA A 218 -16.91 30.82 -19.59
N GLU A 219 -17.47 30.59 -18.41
CA GLU A 219 -18.91 30.48 -18.18
C GLU A 219 -19.60 31.83 -18.33
N GLY A 220 -18.96 32.90 -17.88
CA GLY A 220 -19.42 34.29 -18.09
C GLY A 220 -19.53 34.65 -19.56
N LEU A 221 -18.53 34.31 -20.37
CA LEU A 221 -18.54 34.54 -21.81
C LEU A 221 -19.63 33.76 -22.56
N GLN A 222 -19.92 32.52 -22.11
CA GLN A 222 -21.02 31.73 -22.70
C GLN A 222 -22.41 32.26 -22.34
N ALA A 223 -22.55 32.87 -21.17
CA ALA A 223 -23.81 33.50 -20.75
C ALA A 223 -24.15 34.79 -21.55
N PHE A 224 -23.13 35.48 -22.06
CA PHE A 224 -23.31 36.68 -22.90
C PHE A 224 -23.53 36.37 -24.40
N ALA A 225 -23.28 35.14 -24.82
CA ALA A 225 -23.43 34.71 -26.22
C ALA A 225 -24.82 34.12 -26.55
N LYS A 226 -25.74 34.13 -25.59
CA LYS A 226 -27.17 33.78 -25.75
C LYS A 226 -28.05 35.03 -25.63
#